data_85cd8e67d8ccb0233595b7abc18db797
#
_entry.id   85cd8e67d8ccb0233595b7abc18db797
#
_cell.length_a   1.000
_cell.length_b   1.000
_cell.length_c   1.000
_cell.angle_alpha   90.00
_cell.angle_beta   90.00
_cell.angle_gamma   90.00
#
_symmetry.space_group_name_H-M   'P 1'
#
loop_
_entity.id
_entity.type
_entity.pdbx_description
1 polymer ?
#
loop_
_entity_poly.entity_id
_entity_poly.type
_entity_poly.pdbx_seq_one_letter_code
_entity_poly.pdbx_strand_id
1 'polypeptide(L)'
;MTCGAEYGEKDSNNHALEQHAAKAATCTEIGWNAYDTCKNCDYTTYVELPALNHDLEQHAAKAPTCTEPGWDAYETCSRCNYNTYAEQPALNHALVQHDAQAPTCTEIGWNAYETCSRCNYNTYAELPALNHDYQAVTVDPTCEADGYTVFTCSRCNDSYTADPTDKLGHQFGAWSPNGTGSQSASCLRQGCAHTGRTDCRKFTFRTAEGEALTFCPVCGQAENAAQLEMIDAATAWAASGSLSAEDVTARTNGEYLSVAFETAGSLTQPTGRVKLALPAGLLEGKKLVRIAPDGTQTEMPFETERGKLIYTLDFANSELPVMLFRLVPQPTAL
;
A
#
# COMPACT_ATOMS: atom_id res chain seq x y z
N MET A 1 4.28 -22.09 -118.03
CA MET A 1 3.73 -23.11 -118.94
C MET A 1 2.28 -23.28 -118.67
N THR A 2 1.46 -23.16 -119.67
CA THR A 2 0.02 -23.34 -119.53
C THR A 2 -0.27 -24.82 -119.35
N CYS A 3 -1.07 -25.18 -118.36
CA CYS A 3 -1.54 -26.54 -118.19
C CYS A 3 -2.60 -26.86 -119.24
N GLY A 4 -2.28 -27.71 -120.23
CA GLY A 4 -3.18 -28.14 -121.27
C GLY A 4 -2.44 -28.81 -122.40
N ALA A 5 -3.06 -29.74 -123.07
CA ALA A 5 -2.45 -30.46 -124.22
C ALA A 5 -2.18 -29.53 -125.40
N GLU A 6 -1.05 -29.72 -126.07
CA GLU A 6 -0.68 -28.91 -127.27
C GLU A 6 -1.57 -29.11 -128.49
N TYR A 7 -2.42 -30.12 -128.49
CA TYR A 7 -3.37 -30.41 -129.58
C TYR A 7 -4.74 -30.81 -129.04
N GLY A 8 -5.67 -29.93 -129.20
CA GLY A 8 -7.06 -30.16 -128.77
C GLY A 8 -7.59 -29.07 -127.81
N GLU A 9 -8.88 -29.15 -127.52
CA GLU A 9 -9.47 -28.20 -126.54
C GLU A 9 -8.78 -28.36 -125.16
N LYS A 10 -8.44 -27.28 -124.58
CA LYS A 10 -7.86 -27.28 -123.26
C LYS A 10 -8.86 -27.85 -122.26
N ASP A 11 -8.57 -29.03 -121.69
CA ASP A 11 -9.37 -29.53 -120.59
C ASP A 11 -9.03 -28.76 -119.30
N SER A 12 -9.96 -27.94 -118.97
CA SER A 12 -9.83 -27.07 -117.81
C SER A 12 -9.81 -27.83 -116.47
N ASN A 13 -10.05 -29.14 -116.50
CA ASN A 13 -10.09 -29.97 -115.29
C ASN A 13 -8.87 -30.92 -115.19
N ASN A 14 -7.91 -30.92 -116.13
CA ASN A 14 -6.72 -31.79 -116.12
C ASN A 14 -5.52 -31.07 -115.51
N HIS A 15 -5.53 -30.92 -114.17
CA HIS A 15 -4.50 -30.30 -113.39
C HIS A 15 -3.59 -31.33 -112.69
N ALA A 16 -2.25 -31.12 -112.73
CA ALA A 16 -1.31 -31.85 -111.89
C ALA A 16 -1.31 -31.26 -110.51
N LEU A 17 -2.22 -31.72 -109.65
CA LEU A 17 -2.47 -31.14 -108.38
C LEU A 17 -1.41 -31.52 -107.33
N GLU A 18 -0.99 -30.52 -106.57
CA GLU A 18 -0.21 -30.65 -105.36
C GLU A 18 -1.07 -30.18 -104.17
N GLN A 19 -1.20 -31.06 -103.17
CA GLN A 19 -2.06 -30.81 -102.04
C GLN A 19 -1.29 -30.10 -100.95
N HIS A 20 -1.91 -29.08 -100.41
CA HIS A 20 -1.40 -28.32 -99.25
C HIS A 20 -2.35 -28.53 -98.06
N ALA A 21 -1.74 -28.89 -96.93
CA ALA A 21 -2.53 -29.12 -95.68
C ALA A 21 -3.14 -27.83 -95.19
N ALA A 22 -4.28 -27.95 -94.52
CA ALA A 22 -4.93 -26.83 -93.86
C ALA A 22 -4.07 -26.30 -92.71
N LYS A 23 -4.11 -25.00 -92.55
CA LYS A 23 -3.57 -24.30 -91.38
C LYS A 23 -4.75 -23.55 -90.64
N ALA A 24 -4.99 -23.88 -89.44
CA ALA A 24 -5.98 -23.14 -88.67
C ALA A 24 -5.56 -21.67 -88.41
N ALA A 25 -6.46 -20.73 -88.57
CA ALA A 25 -6.20 -19.34 -88.20
C ALA A 25 -6.00 -19.22 -86.67
N THR A 26 -5.06 -18.40 -86.29
CA THR A 26 -4.85 -18.01 -84.87
C THR A 26 -5.43 -16.64 -84.65
N CYS A 27 -5.31 -16.13 -83.40
CA CYS A 27 -5.76 -14.77 -83.15
C CYS A 27 -5.04 -13.71 -83.98
N THR A 28 -3.81 -13.91 -84.30
CA THR A 28 -2.93 -12.93 -84.94
C THR A 28 -2.48 -13.33 -86.39
N GLU A 29 -2.62 -14.61 -86.74
CA GLU A 29 -2.17 -15.11 -88.04
C GLU A 29 -3.35 -15.64 -88.88
N ILE A 30 -3.31 -15.42 -90.17
CA ILE A 30 -4.24 -16.00 -91.05
C ILE A 30 -4.03 -17.51 -91.20
N GLY A 31 -5.11 -18.21 -91.46
CA GLY A 31 -5.12 -19.63 -91.75
C GLY A 31 -5.59 -19.88 -93.19
N TRP A 32 -5.78 -21.13 -93.57
CA TRP A 32 -6.37 -21.57 -94.87
C TRP A 32 -6.91 -22.99 -94.71
N ASN A 33 -7.90 -23.30 -95.47
CA ASN A 33 -8.33 -24.66 -95.62
C ASN A 33 -7.30 -25.47 -96.45
N ALA A 34 -7.36 -26.81 -96.44
CA ALA A 34 -6.56 -27.60 -97.33
C ALA A 34 -6.89 -27.18 -98.74
N TYR A 35 -5.88 -26.96 -99.52
CA TYR A 35 -6.03 -26.49 -100.91
C TYR A 35 -5.09 -27.19 -101.84
N ASP A 36 -5.46 -27.18 -103.12
CA ASP A 36 -4.65 -27.73 -104.25
C ASP A 36 -4.08 -26.57 -105.07
N THR A 37 -2.87 -26.74 -105.54
CA THR A 37 -2.25 -25.90 -106.54
C THR A 37 -1.89 -26.78 -107.78
N CYS A 38 -1.88 -26.19 -108.89
CA CYS A 38 -1.38 -26.91 -110.12
C CYS A 38 0.09 -26.64 -110.34
N LYS A 39 0.90 -27.72 -110.58
CA LYS A 39 2.33 -27.59 -110.84
C LYS A 39 2.66 -26.89 -112.16
N ASN A 40 1.66 -26.84 -113.07
CA ASN A 40 1.89 -26.39 -114.43
C ASN A 40 1.12 -25.11 -114.81
N CYS A 41 0.29 -24.54 -113.96
CA CYS A 41 -0.46 -23.31 -114.20
C CYS A 41 -0.82 -22.63 -112.86
N ASP A 42 -1.43 -21.47 -112.93
CA ASP A 42 -1.77 -20.64 -111.81
C ASP A 42 -3.09 -21.08 -111.12
N TYR A 43 -3.54 -22.32 -111.36
CA TYR A 43 -4.76 -22.80 -110.70
C TYR A 43 -4.48 -23.08 -109.26
N THR A 44 -5.36 -22.53 -108.34
CA THR A 44 -5.34 -22.77 -106.91
C THR A 44 -6.76 -22.76 -106.34
N THR A 45 -7.01 -23.61 -105.36
CA THR A 45 -8.23 -23.60 -104.55
C THR A 45 -7.97 -22.91 -103.19
N TYR A 46 -6.85 -22.18 -103.07
CA TYR A 46 -6.48 -21.47 -101.88
C TYR A 46 -7.59 -20.50 -101.50
N VAL A 47 -8.02 -20.63 -100.27
CA VAL A 47 -8.96 -19.69 -99.58
C VAL A 47 -8.37 -19.32 -98.27
N GLU A 48 -8.11 -18.06 -98.14
CA GLU A 48 -7.61 -17.48 -96.89
C GLU A 48 -8.70 -17.48 -95.78
N LEU A 49 -8.33 -17.90 -94.61
CA LEU A 49 -9.10 -17.72 -93.39
C LEU A 49 -8.51 -16.54 -92.64
N PRO A 50 -9.24 -15.47 -92.46
CA PRO A 50 -8.73 -14.30 -91.73
C PRO A 50 -8.35 -14.64 -90.31
N ALA A 51 -7.37 -13.91 -89.77
CA ALA A 51 -7.01 -14.01 -88.34
C ALA A 51 -8.27 -13.78 -87.45
N LEU A 52 -8.36 -14.56 -86.46
CA LEU A 52 -9.56 -14.59 -85.57
C LEU A 52 -9.71 -13.34 -84.68
N ASN A 53 -8.65 -12.52 -84.59
CA ASN A 53 -8.50 -11.46 -83.67
C ASN A 53 -8.59 -11.97 -82.20
N HIS A 54 -8.32 -11.11 -81.19
CA HIS A 54 -8.45 -11.49 -79.83
C HIS A 54 -9.92 -11.38 -79.36
N ASP A 55 -10.35 -12.37 -78.60
CA ASP A 55 -11.60 -12.35 -77.86
C ASP A 55 -11.28 -11.93 -76.43
N LEU A 56 -11.38 -10.63 -76.14
CA LEU A 56 -10.85 -9.98 -74.96
C LEU A 56 -11.80 -10.08 -73.79
N GLU A 57 -11.25 -10.58 -72.70
CA GLU A 57 -11.86 -10.56 -71.34
C GLU A 57 -11.24 -9.44 -70.50
N GLN A 58 -12.06 -8.54 -70.01
CA GLN A 58 -11.66 -7.38 -69.24
C GLN A 58 -11.51 -7.74 -67.74
N HIS A 59 -10.40 -7.38 -67.16
CA HIS A 59 -10.14 -7.49 -65.72
C HIS A 59 -10.00 -6.10 -65.09
N ALA A 60 -10.74 -5.88 -64.00
CA ALA A 60 -10.72 -4.59 -63.32
C ALA A 60 -9.38 -4.33 -62.62
N ALA A 61 -8.99 -3.07 -62.53
CA ALA A 61 -7.82 -2.63 -61.78
C ALA A 61 -7.99 -2.93 -60.24
N LYS A 62 -6.90 -3.29 -59.61
CA LYS A 62 -6.76 -3.38 -58.14
C LYS A 62 -5.67 -2.41 -57.71
N ALA A 63 -6.02 -1.41 -56.89
CA ALA A 63 -5.00 -0.52 -56.34
C ALA A 63 -4.08 -1.27 -55.37
N PRO A 64 -2.77 -1.03 -55.39
CA PRO A 64 -1.83 -1.62 -54.45
C PRO A 64 -2.11 -1.07 -53.05
N THR A 65 -1.93 -1.93 -52.04
CA THR A 65 -1.95 -1.55 -50.61
C THR A 65 -0.52 -1.39 -50.10
N CYS A 66 -0.37 -1.10 -48.81
CA CYS A 66 0.96 -1.04 -48.20
C CYS A 66 1.70 -2.38 -48.26
N THR A 67 1.01 -3.49 -48.26
CA THR A 67 1.58 -4.85 -48.14
C THR A 67 1.29 -5.75 -49.33
N GLU A 68 0.28 -5.41 -50.13
CA GLU A 68 -0.11 -6.21 -51.28
C GLU A 68 0.12 -5.44 -52.61
N PRO A 69 0.62 -6.12 -53.66
CA PRO A 69 0.68 -5.54 -54.97
C PRO A 69 -0.72 -5.30 -55.56
N GLY A 70 -0.80 -4.37 -56.47
CA GLY A 70 -1.95 -4.09 -57.31
C GLY A 70 -1.67 -4.32 -58.77
N TRP A 71 -2.60 -3.93 -59.63
CA TRP A 71 -2.47 -3.95 -61.10
C TRP A 71 -3.43 -2.96 -61.75
N ASP A 72 -3.06 -2.44 -62.89
CA ASP A 72 -3.98 -1.68 -63.72
C ASP A 72 -5.05 -2.60 -64.35
N ALA A 73 -6.15 -2.01 -64.88
CA ALA A 73 -7.08 -2.79 -65.67
C ALA A 73 -6.37 -3.43 -66.83
N TYR A 74 -6.56 -4.72 -67.04
CA TYR A 74 -5.88 -5.48 -68.05
C TYR A 74 -6.85 -6.39 -68.80
N GLU A 75 -6.37 -6.86 -69.99
CA GLU A 75 -7.14 -7.72 -70.84
C GLU A 75 -6.41 -9.07 -71.04
N THR A 76 -7.17 -10.12 -71.07
CA THR A 76 -6.70 -11.45 -71.47
C THR A 76 -7.50 -11.94 -72.67
N CYS A 77 -6.90 -12.81 -73.53
CA CYS A 77 -7.64 -13.45 -74.63
C CYS A 77 -8.10 -14.84 -74.18
N SER A 78 -9.41 -15.15 -74.38
CA SER A 78 -9.97 -16.48 -74.10
C SER A 78 -9.41 -17.61 -75.03
N ARG A 79 -8.75 -17.26 -76.13
CA ARG A 79 -8.30 -18.19 -77.21
C ARG A 79 -6.79 -18.32 -77.33
N CYS A 80 -6.01 -17.40 -76.67
CA CYS A 80 -4.54 -17.44 -76.70
C CYS A 80 -3.92 -16.86 -75.49
N ASN A 81 -2.61 -16.80 -75.38
CA ASN A 81 -1.90 -16.29 -74.20
C ASN A 81 -1.71 -14.77 -74.21
N TYR A 82 -2.50 -14.04 -75.02
CA TYR A 82 -2.47 -12.57 -74.92
C TYR A 82 -2.91 -12.08 -73.56
N ASN A 83 -2.07 -11.22 -73.01
CA ASN A 83 -2.31 -10.67 -71.67
C ASN A 83 -1.60 -9.31 -71.52
N THR A 84 -2.29 -8.28 -71.05
CA THR A 84 -1.76 -6.95 -70.80
C THR A 84 -1.50 -6.71 -69.35
N TYR A 85 -1.55 -7.74 -68.48
CA TYR A 85 -1.32 -7.64 -67.04
C TYR A 85 0.03 -6.99 -66.75
N ALA A 86 0.00 -5.96 -65.93
CA ALA A 86 1.17 -5.30 -65.35
C ALA A 86 0.98 -5.14 -63.85
N GLU A 87 1.83 -5.79 -63.08
CA GLU A 87 1.83 -5.69 -61.62
C GLU A 87 2.34 -4.32 -61.20
N GLN A 88 1.63 -3.72 -60.22
CA GLN A 88 2.09 -2.57 -59.50
C GLN A 88 2.62 -3.04 -58.11
N PRO A 89 3.86 -2.74 -57.75
CA PRO A 89 4.43 -3.18 -56.46
C PRO A 89 3.64 -2.61 -55.29
N ALA A 90 3.65 -3.34 -54.15
CA ALA A 90 3.12 -2.85 -52.88
C ALA A 90 3.76 -1.50 -52.51
N LEU A 91 2.94 -0.61 -51.94
CA LEU A 91 3.37 0.76 -51.64
C LEU A 91 4.37 0.87 -50.50
N ASN A 92 4.55 -0.20 -49.73
CA ASN A 92 5.23 -0.21 -48.41
C ASN A 92 4.57 0.75 -47.43
N HIS A 93 5.00 0.75 -46.15
CA HIS A 93 4.49 1.66 -45.15
C HIS A 93 5.12 3.05 -45.26
N ALA A 94 4.30 4.09 -45.18
CA ALA A 94 4.74 5.46 -44.96
C ALA A 94 4.79 5.71 -43.46
N LEU A 95 5.92 5.43 -42.83
CA LEU A 95 6.10 5.42 -41.41
C LEU A 95 6.11 6.83 -40.82
N VAL A 96 5.39 7.00 -39.72
CA VAL A 96 5.41 8.18 -38.84
C VAL A 96 5.97 7.72 -37.49
N GLN A 97 7.03 8.38 -37.04
CA GLN A 97 7.70 8.09 -35.80
C GLN A 97 6.98 8.81 -34.63
N HIS A 98 6.86 8.12 -33.50
CA HIS A 98 6.36 8.63 -32.23
C HIS A 98 7.39 8.38 -31.15
N ASP A 99 7.70 9.43 -30.38
CA ASP A 99 8.69 9.34 -29.31
C ASP A 99 8.22 8.47 -28.15
N ALA A 100 9.16 7.87 -27.45
CA ALA A 100 8.91 7.10 -26.23
C ALA A 100 8.43 8.03 -25.09
N GLN A 101 7.55 7.52 -24.27
CA GLN A 101 7.16 8.13 -22.98
C GLN A 101 7.43 7.15 -21.85
N ALA A 102 8.29 7.54 -20.91
CA ALA A 102 8.54 6.72 -19.74
C ALA A 102 7.28 6.66 -18.83
N PRO A 103 6.94 5.48 -18.29
CA PRO A 103 5.85 5.38 -17.32
C PRO A 103 6.21 6.12 -16.02
N THR A 104 5.19 6.68 -15.38
CA THR A 104 5.29 7.24 -14.02
C THR A 104 4.76 6.24 -12.99
N CYS A 105 4.69 6.63 -11.73
CA CYS A 105 4.07 5.77 -10.71
C CYS A 105 2.60 5.48 -10.99
N THR A 106 1.88 6.41 -11.62
CA THR A 106 0.43 6.35 -11.81
C THR A 106 -0.01 6.28 -13.26
N GLU A 107 0.85 6.69 -14.18
CA GLU A 107 0.53 6.74 -15.61
C GLU A 107 1.34 5.72 -16.38
N ILE A 108 0.69 5.13 -17.39
CA ILE A 108 1.34 4.24 -18.36
C ILE A 108 2.33 5.02 -19.22
N GLY A 109 3.33 4.33 -19.72
CA GLY A 109 4.25 4.81 -20.74
C GLY A 109 4.20 3.95 -22.00
N TRP A 110 5.10 4.22 -22.94
CA TRP A 110 5.31 3.43 -24.16
C TRP A 110 6.72 3.62 -24.68
N ASN A 111 7.22 2.64 -25.39
CA ASN A 111 8.44 2.76 -26.17
C ASN A 111 8.19 3.62 -27.41
N ALA A 112 9.26 4.14 -28.01
CA ALA A 112 9.14 4.75 -29.34
C ALA A 112 8.50 3.75 -30.31
N TYR A 113 7.52 4.19 -31.10
CA TYR A 113 6.75 3.35 -31.99
C TYR A 113 6.48 4.03 -33.32
N GLU A 114 6.06 3.25 -34.29
CA GLU A 114 5.79 3.69 -35.63
C GLU A 114 4.33 3.41 -35.99
N THR A 115 3.73 4.34 -36.71
CA THR A 115 2.43 4.14 -37.37
C THR A 115 2.56 4.36 -38.87
N CYS A 116 1.65 3.81 -39.62
CA CYS A 116 1.59 4.10 -41.06
C CYS A 116 0.51 5.14 -41.34
N SER A 117 0.86 6.21 -42.10
CA SER A 117 -0.10 7.23 -42.49
C SER A 117 -1.17 6.76 -43.50
N ARG A 118 -1.00 5.56 -44.13
CA ARG A 118 -1.85 5.02 -45.17
C ARG A 118 -2.64 3.78 -44.81
N CYS A 119 -2.31 3.12 -43.68
CA CYS A 119 -3.01 1.93 -43.20
C CYS A 119 -2.94 1.85 -41.65
N ASN A 120 -3.50 0.80 -41.08
CA ASN A 120 -3.57 0.59 -39.64
C ASN A 120 -2.30 -0.04 -39.03
N TYR A 121 -1.18 -0.04 -39.74
CA TYR A 121 0.08 -0.54 -39.17
C TYR A 121 0.51 0.31 -37.99
N ASN A 122 0.81 -0.35 -36.88
CA ASN A 122 1.19 0.28 -35.62
C ASN A 122 2.07 -0.69 -34.80
N THR A 123 3.18 -0.19 -34.27
CA THR A 123 4.09 -0.95 -33.40
C THR A 123 3.96 -0.51 -31.93
N TYR A 124 2.90 0.26 -31.56
CA TYR A 124 2.66 0.71 -30.20
C TYR A 124 2.60 -0.46 -29.23
N ALA A 125 3.39 -0.35 -28.16
CA ALA A 125 3.37 -1.26 -27.03
C ALA A 125 3.34 -0.45 -25.73
N GLU A 126 2.33 -0.70 -24.93
CA GLU A 126 2.13 -0.05 -23.64
C GLU A 126 3.14 -0.55 -22.61
N LEU A 127 3.67 0.36 -21.81
CA LEU A 127 4.44 0.07 -20.60
C LEU A 127 3.55 0.37 -19.39
N PRO A 128 3.32 -0.60 -18.51
CA PRO A 128 2.46 -0.38 -17.34
C PRO A 128 3.03 0.68 -16.41
N ALA A 129 2.15 1.37 -15.68
CA ALA A 129 2.54 2.27 -14.60
C ALA A 129 3.42 1.54 -13.57
N LEU A 130 4.42 2.23 -13.05
CA LEU A 130 5.42 1.65 -12.14
C LEU A 130 4.87 1.34 -10.75
N ASN A 131 3.71 1.88 -10.41
CA ASN A 131 3.15 1.93 -9.07
C ASN A 131 4.06 2.66 -8.08
N HIS A 132 3.59 2.88 -6.86
CA HIS A 132 4.40 3.50 -5.81
C HIS A 132 5.28 2.47 -5.11
N ASP A 133 6.49 2.90 -4.76
CA ASP A 133 7.45 2.15 -3.96
C ASP A 133 7.66 2.92 -2.64
N TYR A 134 6.78 2.65 -1.68
CA TYR A 134 6.76 3.38 -0.43
C TYR A 134 7.81 2.88 0.56
N GLN A 135 8.60 3.82 1.08
CA GLN A 135 9.49 3.64 2.20
C GLN A 135 8.81 4.16 3.47
N ALA A 136 8.79 3.33 4.51
CA ALA A 136 8.14 3.64 5.76
C ALA A 136 9.14 4.24 6.77
N VAL A 137 8.75 5.35 7.42
CA VAL A 137 9.47 5.94 8.54
C VAL A 137 8.50 6.13 9.69
N THR A 138 8.75 5.45 10.82
CA THR A 138 7.92 5.56 12.01
C THR A 138 8.33 6.78 12.83
N VAL A 139 7.33 7.54 13.26
CA VAL A 139 7.45 8.63 14.23
C VAL A 139 6.84 8.11 15.54
N ASP A 140 7.68 7.89 16.55
CA ASP A 140 7.26 7.38 17.84
C ASP A 140 6.34 8.37 18.56
N PRO A 141 5.34 7.90 19.33
CA PRO A 141 4.48 8.76 20.12
C PRO A 141 5.26 9.43 21.25
N THR A 142 4.90 10.67 21.56
CA THR A 142 5.41 11.41 22.72
C THR A 142 4.39 11.41 23.85
N CYS A 143 4.69 12.10 24.95
CA CYS A 143 3.71 12.29 26.02
C CYS A 143 2.45 13.03 25.57
N GLU A 144 2.57 13.91 24.58
CA GLU A 144 1.51 14.86 24.19
C GLU A 144 1.02 14.66 22.76
N ALA A 145 1.83 13.99 21.90
CA ALA A 145 1.50 13.76 20.51
C ALA A 145 1.46 12.28 20.18
N ASP A 146 0.48 11.91 19.37
CA ASP A 146 0.36 10.57 18.80
C ASP A 146 1.53 10.25 17.88
N GLY A 147 1.92 8.98 17.83
CA GLY A 147 2.85 8.45 16.83
C GLY A 147 2.13 8.07 15.56
N TYR A 148 2.87 7.92 14.47
CA TYR A 148 2.38 7.50 13.15
C TYR A 148 3.52 7.02 12.27
N THR A 149 3.18 6.36 11.18
CA THR A 149 4.13 5.99 10.14
C THR A 149 3.93 6.87 8.91
N VAL A 150 5.01 7.46 8.42
CA VAL A 150 5.05 8.20 7.15
C VAL A 150 5.53 7.25 6.05
N PHE A 151 4.73 7.09 5.01
CA PHE A 151 5.07 6.33 3.82
C PHE A 151 5.40 7.31 2.70
N THR A 152 6.62 7.29 2.18
CA THR A 152 7.07 8.18 1.11
C THR A 152 7.54 7.36 -0.09
N CYS A 153 6.99 7.62 -1.27
CA CYS A 153 7.40 6.93 -2.49
C CYS A 153 8.81 7.38 -2.91
N SER A 154 9.72 6.40 -3.07
CA SER A 154 11.11 6.62 -3.48
C SER A 154 11.26 7.20 -4.89
N ARG A 155 10.21 7.10 -5.75
CA ARG A 155 10.23 7.51 -7.16
C ARG A 155 9.61 8.87 -7.42
N CYS A 156 8.52 9.21 -6.74
CA CYS A 156 7.76 10.44 -7.03
C CYS A 156 7.57 11.36 -5.82
N ASN A 157 8.06 10.97 -4.63
CA ASN A 157 7.89 11.68 -3.36
C ASN A 157 6.43 11.84 -2.90
N ASP A 158 5.48 11.13 -3.52
CA ASP A 158 4.13 11.04 -2.98
C ASP A 158 4.18 10.44 -1.58
N SER A 159 3.38 10.98 -0.64
CA SER A 159 3.44 10.54 0.74
C SER A 159 2.09 10.58 1.43
N TYR A 160 1.91 9.63 2.36
CA TYR A 160 0.76 9.59 3.25
C TYR A 160 1.17 9.09 4.64
N THR A 161 0.31 9.31 5.63
CA THR A 161 0.50 8.82 7.00
C THR A 161 -0.52 7.74 7.33
N ALA A 162 -0.06 6.71 8.07
CA ALA A 162 -0.90 5.61 8.54
C ALA A 162 -0.39 5.09 9.90
N ASP A 163 -1.01 4.04 10.41
CA ASP A 163 -0.63 3.34 11.64
C ASP A 163 -0.52 4.29 12.86
N PRO A 164 -1.59 5.05 13.18
CA PRO A 164 -1.56 5.94 14.35
C PRO A 164 -1.39 5.12 15.62
N THR A 165 -0.54 5.61 16.51
CA THR A 165 -0.36 5.09 17.87
C THR A 165 -0.68 6.18 18.87
N ASP A 166 -1.44 5.84 19.91
CA ASP A 166 -1.85 6.81 20.90
C ASP A 166 -0.64 7.42 21.63
N LYS A 167 -0.76 8.71 21.99
CA LYS A 167 0.21 9.41 22.83
C LYS A 167 0.43 8.69 24.16
N LEU A 168 1.64 8.72 24.62
CA LEU A 168 2.03 7.99 25.84
C LEU A 168 1.42 8.56 27.14
N GLY A 169 0.95 9.82 27.11
CA GLY A 169 0.58 10.55 28.32
C GLY A 169 1.79 10.82 29.21
N HIS A 170 1.55 11.41 30.37
CA HIS A 170 2.60 11.69 31.36
C HIS A 170 2.64 10.61 32.42
N GLN A 171 3.85 10.17 32.77
CA GLN A 171 4.10 9.34 33.96
C GLN A 171 4.81 10.22 34.97
N PHE A 172 4.07 10.64 36.02
CA PHE A 172 4.63 11.52 37.02
C PHE A 172 5.42 10.76 38.10
N GLY A 173 6.52 11.37 38.54
CA GLY A 173 7.29 10.93 39.70
C GLY A 173 6.60 11.29 41.03
N ALA A 174 7.37 11.26 42.11
CA ALA A 174 6.87 11.65 43.42
C ALA A 174 6.39 13.11 43.45
N TRP A 175 5.17 13.31 43.96
CA TRP A 175 4.61 14.64 44.13
C TRP A 175 5.24 15.35 45.33
N SER A 176 5.64 16.59 45.16
CA SER A 176 6.25 17.42 46.19
C SER A 176 5.44 18.70 46.42
N PRO A 177 5.34 19.21 47.66
CA PRO A 177 4.65 20.44 47.91
C PRO A 177 5.41 21.62 47.30
N ASN A 178 4.69 22.58 46.76
CA ASN A 178 5.28 23.79 46.18
C ASN A 178 5.08 25.07 47.04
N GLY A 179 4.71 24.91 48.30
CA GLY A 179 4.58 26.00 49.26
C GLY A 179 3.30 26.83 49.16
N THR A 180 2.40 26.56 48.22
CA THR A 180 1.19 27.38 47.94
C THR A 180 -0.11 26.60 48.04
N GLY A 181 -0.13 25.49 48.80
CA GLY A 181 -1.33 24.61 48.89
C GLY A 181 -1.54 23.73 47.68
N SER A 182 -0.56 23.67 46.77
CA SER A 182 -0.53 22.79 45.62
C SER A 182 0.72 21.91 45.66
N GLN A 183 0.72 20.90 44.83
CA GLN A 183 1.82 19.96 44.63
C GLN A 183 2.18 19.84 43.17
N SER A 184 3.40 19.46 42.90
CA SER A 184 3.89 19.25 41.55
C SER A 184 4.77 18.01 41.47
N ALA A 185 4.78 17.39 40.26
CA ALA A 185 5.64 16.27 39.95
C ALA A 185 6.14 16.39 38.50
N SER A 186 7.38 16.04 38.25
CA SER A 186 7.95 16.00 36.92
C SER A 186 7.61 14.69 36.23
N CYS A 187 7.39 14.73 34.92
CA CYS A 187 7.24 13.52 34.12
C CYS A 187 8.56 12.73 34.11
N LEU A 188 8.47 11.43 34.37
CA LEU A 188 9.62 10.52 34.38
C LEU A 188 10.01 9.98 32.98
N ARG A 189 9.18 10.23 31.96
CA ARG A 189 9.48 9.74 30.62
C ARG A 189 10.62 10.55 30.00
N GLN A 190 11.55 9.84 29.39
CA GLN A 190 12.73 10.44 28.77
C GLN A 190 12.32 11.48 27.71
N GLY A 191 12.94 12.65 27.76
CA GLY A 191 12.70 13.76 26.82
C GLY A 191 11.43 14.58 27.12
N CYS A 192 10.66 14.26 28.15
CA CYS A 192 9.50 15.02 28.57
C CYS A 192 9.86 15.99 29.71
N ALA A 193 9.78 17.28 29.46
CA ALA A 193 10.04 18.32 30.47
C ALA A 193 8.75 18.78 31.21
N HIS A 194 7.63 18.11 30.98
CA HIS A 194 6.35 18.51 31.57
C HIS A 194 6.34 18.31 33.09
N THR A 195 5.81 19.29 33.80
CA THR A 195 5.58 19.22 35.23
C THR A 195 4.10 19.36 35.53
N GLY A 196 3.52 18.26 36.01
CA GLY A 196 2.13 18.25 36.46
C GLY A 196 1.95 19.08 37.75
N ARG A 197 0.82 19.71 37.87
CA ARG A 197 0.45 20.51 39.06
C ARG A 197 -0.99 20.23 39.42
N THR A 198 -1.24 20.02 40.72
CA THR A 198 -2.58 19.82 41.28
C THR A 198 -2.66 20.41 42.68
N ASP A 199 -3.87 20.67 43.15
CA ASP A 199 -4.08 21.16 44.51
C ASP A 199 -3.89 20.06 45.55
N CYS A 200 -3.34 20.41 46.69
CA CYS A 200 -3.20 19.49 47.81
C CYS A 200 -4.57 19.19 48.45
N ARG A 201 -5.01 17.94 48.34
CA ARG A 201 -6.16 17.45 49.09
C ARG A 201 -5.69 17.02 50.47
N LYS A 202 -6.03 17.81 51.54
CA LYS A 202 -5.64 17.55 52.91
C LYS A 202 -6.71 16.75 53.63
N PHE A 203 -6.26 15.92 54.57
CA PHE A 203 -7.10 15.13 55.45
C PHE A 203 -6.71 15.43 56.90
N THR A 204 -7.71 15.50 57.75
CA THR A 204 -7.53 15.80 59.18
C THR A 204 -7.90 14.58 60.00
N PHE A 205 -7.00 14.18 60.86
CA PHE A 205 -7.21 13.13 61.89
C PHE A 205 -7.01 13.72 63.26
N ARG A 206 -7.68 13.15 64.26
CA ARG A 206 -7.41 13.48 65.64
C ARG A 206 -6.32 12.60 66.23
N THR A 207 -5.33 13.18 66.87
CA THR A 207 -4.30 12.44 67.61
C THR A 207 -4.84 11.86 68.91
N ALA A 208 -4.06 10.99 69.55
CA ALA A 208 -4.42 10.44 70.83
C ALA A 208 -4.56 11.55 71.93
N GLU A 209 -3.84 12.61 71.76
CA GLU A 209 -3.83 13.80 72.63
C GLU A 209 -4.98 14.75 72.27
N GLY A 210 -5.80 14.45 71.28
CA GLY A 210 -6.96 15.22 70.84
C GLY A 210 -6.62 16.38 69.88
N GLU A 211 -5.37 16.54 69.51
CA GLU A 211 -4.95 17.54 68.54
C GLU A 211 -5.32 17.12 67.09
N ALA A 212 -5.50 18.11 66.25
CA ALA A 212 -5.75 17.85 64.80
C ALA A 212 -4.42 17.74 64.03
N LEU A 213 -4.19 16.58 63.35
CA LEU A 213 -3.14 16.41 62.39
C LEU A 213 -3.75 16.50 60.98
N THR A 214 -3.41 17.56 60.25
CA THR A 214 -3.87 17.79 58.90
C THR A 214 -2.71 17.63 57.94
N PHE A 215 -2.85 16.75 56.91
CA PHE A 215 -1.79 16.48 55.94
C PHE A 215 -2.34 16.12 54.57
N CYS A 216 -1.49 16.33 53.55
CA CYS A 216 -1.71 15.81 52.20
C CYS A 216 -0.99 14.47 52.07
N PRO A 217 -1.67 13.34 51.80
CA PRO A 217 -1.02 12.04 51.71
C PRO A 217 -0.15 11.92 50.44
N VAL A 218 -0.45 12.69 49.39
CA VAL A 218 0.25 12.60 48.13
C VAL A 218 1.60 13.32 48.18
N CYS A 219 1.69 14.53 48.67
CA CYS A 219 2.95 15.28 48.75
C CYS A 219 3.60 15.29 50.16
N GLY A 220 2.92 14.82 51.18
CA GLY A 220 3.43 14.78 52.56
C GLY A 220 3.37 16.09 53.32
N GLN A 221 2.88 17.19 52.74
CA GLN A 221 2.74 18.47 53.45
C GLN A 221 1.80 18.30 54.63
N ALA A 222 2.25 18.67 55.81
CA ALA A 222 1.48 18.57 57.06
C ALA A 222 1.33 19.94 57.72
N GLU A 223 0.22 20.10 58.46
CA GLU A 223 -0.03 21.20 59.39
C GLU A 223 0.15 20.68 60.82
N ASN A 224 0.79 21.46 61.70
CA ASN A 224 1.04 21.10 63.09
C ASN A 224 1.94 19.85 63.31
N ALA A 225 2.64 19.38 62.26
CA ALA A 225 3.61 18.30 62.30
C ALA A 225 4.72 18.49 61.29
N ALA A 226 5.82 17.75 61.42
CA ALA A 226 6.84 17.68 60.40
C ALA A 226 6.27 17.06 59.11
N GLN A 227 6.76 17.50 57.95
CA GLN A 227 6.41 16.92 56.64
C GLN A 227 6.64 15.40 56.63
N LEU A 228 5.73 14.67 56.00
CA LEU A 228 5.86 13.22 55.81
C LEU A 228 6.65 12.93 54.53
N GLU A 229 7.79 12.27 54.68
CA GLU A 229 8.69 11.88 53.57
C GLU A 229 8.26 10.56 52.95
N MET A 230 8.52 10.40 51.64
CA MET A 230 8.16 9.19 50.92
C MET A 230 8.94 7.97 51.40
N ILE A 231 8.29 6.84 51.41
CA ILE A 231 8.89 5.51 51.65
C ILE A 231 8.98 4.79 50.31
N ASP A 232 10.10 4.89 49.61
CA ASP A 232 10.28 4.39 48.24
C ASP A 232 10.14 2.85 48.08
N ALA A 233 10.33 2.08 49.17
CA ALA A 233 10.26 0.63 49.13
C ALA A 233 8.89 0.04 49.57
N ALA A 234 7.89 0.90 49.78
CA ALA A 234 6.53 0.44 50.07
C ALA A 234 5.90 -0.17 48.79
N THR A 235 5.24 -1.32 48.97
CA THR A 235 4.49 -1.98 47.87
C THR A 235 3.15 -2.45 48.40
N ALA A 236 2.13 -2.51 47.54
CA ALA A 236 0.80 -2.97 47.90
C ALA A 236 0.16 -3.82 46.81
N TRP A 237 -0.75 -4.72 47.17
CA TRP A 237 -1.55 -5.52 46.25
C TRP A 237 -2.91 -5.85 46.87
N ALA A 238 -3.91 -6.09 46.06
CA ALA A 238 -5.22 -6.48 46.51
C ALA A 238 -5.19 -7.88 47.17
N ALA A 239 -5.70 -7.99 48.39
CA ALA A 239 -5.96 -9.25 49.08
C ALA A 239 -7.40 -9.72 48.89
N SER A 240 -8.34 -8.76 48.72
CA SER A 240 -9.72 -8.97 48.30
C SER A 240 -10.27 -7.65 47.75
N GLY A 241 -11.32 -7.72 46.92
CA GLY A 241 -11.85 -6.53 46.24
C GLY A 241 -10.97 -6.08 45.08
N SER A 242 -10.92 -4.78 44.82
CA SER A 242 -10.13 -4.21 43.71
C SER A 242 -9.18 -3.12 44.21
N LEU A 243 -8.01 -3.08 43.63
CA LEU A 243 -7.04 -2.00 43.73
C LEU A 243 -6.77 -1.49 42.32
N SER A 244 -7.38 -0.35 41.99
CA SER A 244 -7.25 0.29 40.68
C SER A 244 -6.29 1.49 40.72
N ALA A 245 -5.26 1.38 41.56
CA ALA A 245 -4.24 2.40 41.70
C ALA A 245 -2.95 1.99 40.98
N GLU A 246 -2.27 2.95 40.41
CA GLU A 246 -0.96 2.74 39.80
C GLU A 246 0.14 2.69 40.86
N ASP A 247 0.02 3.52 41.91
CA ASP A 247 1.03 3.67 42.91
C ASP A 247 0.46 3.61 44.36
N VAL A 248 1.23 3.02 45.26
CA VAL A 248 1.03 3.17 46.69
C VAL A 248 1.89 4.33 47.18
N THR A 249 1.24 5.31 47.84
CA THR A 249 1.91 6.42 48.50
C THR A 249 1.97 6.16 49.97
N ALA A 250 3.13 5.75 50.48
CA ALA A 250 3.38 5.60 51.92
C ALA A 250 4.40 6.66 52.33
N ARG A 251 4.04 7.46 53.36
CA ARG A 251 4.87 8.58 53.85
C ARG A 251 4.99 8.57 55.36
N THR A 252 6.16 8.96 55.86
CA THR A 252 6.42 9.01 57.29
C THR A 252 7.26 10.22 57.71
N ASN A 253 7.06 10.72 58.93
CA ASN A 253 7.97 11.64 59.62
C ASN A 253 8.66 10.99 60.81
N GLY A 254 8.60 9.64 60.91
CA GLY A 254 9.17 8.88 62.04
C GLY A 254 8.22 8.75 63.25
N GLU A 255 7.17 9.52 63.35
CA GLU A 255 6.11 9.42 64.33
C GLU A 255 4.79 8.95 63.71
N TYR A 256 4.43 9.48 62.55
CA TYR A 256 3.22 9.14 61.80
C TYR A 256 3.59 8.48 60.50
N LEU A 257 2.73 7.55 60.05
CA LEU A 257 2.77 6.93 58.71
C LEU A 257 1.42 7.15 58.04
N SER A 258 1.40 7.75 56.89
CA SER A 258 0.21 7.81 56.03
C SER A 258 0.33 6.83 54.85
N VAL A 259 -0.77 6.18 54.52
CA VAL A 259 -0.87 5.29 53.37
C VAL A 259 -2.08 5.69 52.53
N ALA A 260 -1.85 5.96 51.29
CA ALA A 260 -2.87 6.25 50.28
C ALA A 260 -2.53 5.57 48.96
N PHE A 261 -3.48 5.57 48.05
CA PHE A 261 -3.32 5.01 46.69
C PHE A 261 -3.66 6.09 45.69
N GLU A 262 -2.91 6.16 44.63
CA GLU A 262 -3.08 7.20 43.63
C GLU A 262 -2.88 6.73 42.20
N THR A 263 -3.51 7.47 41.26
CA THR A 263 -3.31 7.37 39.86
C THR A 263 -3.09 8.78 39.31
N ALA A 264 -1.91 9.02 38.70
CA ALA A 264 -1.51 10.33 38.16
C ALA A 264 -1.70 11.51 39.15
N GLY A 265 -1.40 11.28 40.45
CA GLY A 265 -1.52 12.30 41.52
C GLY A 265 -2.93 12.50 42.09
N SER A 266 -3.91 11.74 41.61
CA SER A 266 -5.28 11.73 42.13
C SER A 266 -5.49 10.54 43.05
N LEU A 267 -6.04 10.79 44.25
CA LEU A 267 -6.31 9.74 45.22
C LEU A 267 -7.38 8.78 44.70
N THR A 268 -7.08 7.50 44.81
CA THR A 268 -7.97 6.38 44.47
C THR A 268 -8.31 5.61 45.73
N GLN A 269 -9.58 5.28 45.92
CA GLN A 269 -10.01 4.49 47.06
C GLN A 269 -10.10 3.00 46.69
N PRO A 270 -9.29 2.13 47.31
CA PRO A 270 -9.43 0.69 47.15
C PRO A 270 -10.76 0.18 47.69
N THR A 271 -11.24 -0.93 47.15
CA THR A 271 -12.36 -1.67 47.72
C THR A 271 -11.86 -2.98 48.35
N GLY A 272 -12.39 -3.33 49.50
CA GLY A 272 -12.00 -4.55 50.22
C GLY A 272 -10.66 -4.44 50.95
N ARG A 273 -9.86 -5.48 50.91
CA ARG A 273 -8.61 -5.58 51.66
C ARG A 273 -7.39 -5.46 50.79
N VAL A 274 -6.41 -4.67 51.25
CA VAL A 274 -5.13 -4.47 50.61
C VAL A 274 -4.00 -4.93 51.51
N LYS A 275 -3.06 -5.71 51.01
CA LYS A 275 -1.80 -6.01 51.68
C LYS A 275 -0.79 -4.91 51.37
N LEU A 276 -0.24 -4.30 52.42
CA LEU A 276 0.84 -3.32 52.36
C LEU A 276 2.13 -3.96 52.87
N ALA A 277 3.17 -3.93 52.10
CA ALA A 277 4.48 -4.36 52.51
C ALA A 277 5.40 -3.16 52.75
N LEU A 278 5.94 -3.07 53.97
CA LEU A 278 6.87 -2.02 54.41
C LEU A 278 8.26 -2.62 54.68
N PRO A 279 9.35 -1.83 54.52
CA PRO A 279 10.70 -2.25 54.94
C PRO A 279 10.73 -2.51 56.45
N ALA A 280 11.31 -3.64 56.86
CA ALA A 280 11.36 -4.01 58.30
C ALA A 280 12.12 -2.97 59.14
N GLY A 281 13.17 -2.34 58.59
CA GLY A 281 13.94 -1.31 59.27
C GLY A 281 13.16 -0.04 59.65
N LEU A 282 12.03 0.23 58.94
CA LEU A 282 11.18 1.37 59.25
C LEU A 282 10.53 1.28 60.62
N LEU A 283 10.27 0.06 61.11
CA LEU A 283 9.52 -0.22 62.33
C LEU A 283 10.38 -0.85 63.43
N GLU A 284 11.72 -0.78 63.28
CA GLU A 284 12.62 -1.36 64.29
C GLU A 284 12.35 -0.80 65.68
N GLY A 285 11.95 -1.69 66.62
CA GLY A 285 11.59 -1.31 67.97
C GLY A 285 10.24 -0.55 68.13
N LYS A 286 9.41 -0.53 67.07
CA LYS A 286 8.10 0.15 67.07
C LYS A 286 7.00 -0.79 66.60
N LYS A 287 5.79 -0.48 66.96
CA LYS A 287 4.56 -1.08 66.46
C LYS A 287 3.72 -0.06 65.71
N LEU A 288 2.90 -0.55 64.79
CA LEU A 288 1.99 0.27 64.00
C LEU A 288 0.61 0.29 64.64
N VAL A 289 0.13 1.49 64.93
CA VAL A 289 -1.20 1.71 65.51
C VAL A 289 -2.01 2.56 64.53
N ARG A 290 -3.13 2.04 64.01
CA ARG A 290 -4.05 2.77 63.14
C ARG A 290 -4.76 3.85 63.92
N ILE A 291 -4.87 5.04 63.38
CA ILE A 291 -5.65 6.14 63.87
C ILE A 291 -6.86 6.33 62.95
N ALA A 292 -8.05 6.17 63.48
CA ALA A 292 -9.29 6.52 62.78
C ALA A 292 -9.52 8.05 62.79
N PRO A 293 -10.36 8.60 61.88
CA PRO A 293 -10.63 10.05 61.83
C PRO A 293 -11.17 10.64 63.15
N ASP A 294 -11.86 9.86 63.93
CA ASP A 294 -12.38 10.22 65.24
C ASP A 294 -11.34 10.13 66.37
N GLY A 295 -10.13 9.68 66.11
CA GLY A 295 -9.04 9.50 67.06
C GLY A 295 -8.95 8.09 67.64
N THR A 296 -9.87 7.18 67.35
CA THR A 296 -9.81 5.79 67.79
C THR A 296 -8.53 5.11 67.33
N GLN A 297 -7.86 4.41 68.24
CA GLN A 297 -6.59 3.74 67.96
C GLN A 297 -6.73 2.21 67.99
N THR A 298 -6.15 1.56 67.02
CA THR A 298 -6.16 0.08 66.86
C THR A 298 -4.79 -0.41 66.52
N GLU A 299 -4.22 -1.34 67.31
CA GLU A 299 -2.94 -1.98 66.97
C GLU A 299 -3.08 -2.88 65.69
N MET A 300 -2.13 -2.76 64.81
CA MET A 300 -2.14 -3.49 63.55
C MET A 300 -1.26 -4.74 63.63
N PRO A 301 -1.82 -5.95 63.45
CA PRO A 301 -1.02 -7.16 63.35
C PRO A 301 -0.29 -7.17 61.98
N PHE A 302 0.86 -7.81 61.98
CA PHE A 302 1.65 -7.97 60.75
C PHE A 302 2.19 -9.40 60.60
N GLU A 303 2.49 -9.74 59.37
CA GLU A 303 3.22 -10.94 58.98
C GLU A 303 4.63 -10.54 58.52
N THR A 304 5.63 -11.41 58.68
CA THR A 304 6.97 -11.13 58.16
C THR A 304 7.27 -12.03 56.98
N GLU A 305 7.58 -11.45 55.85
CA GLU A 305 7.94 -12.18 54.65
C GLU A 305 9.13 -11.50 53.94
N ARG A 306 10.21 -12.26 53.68
CA ARG A 306 11.40 -11.82 52.92
C ARG A 306 11.98 -10.46 53.41
N GLY A 307 12.01 -10.22 54.71
CA GLY A 307 12.57 -8.99 55.27
C GLY A 307 11.64 -7.78 55.15
N LYS A 308 10.39 -7.98 54.83
CA LYS A 308 9.32 -6.97 54.84
C LYS A 308 8.28 -7.32 55.87
N LEU A 309 7.63 -6.28 56.42
CA LEU A 309 6.48 -6.40 57.28
C LEU A 309 5.22 -6.18 56.46
N ILE A 310 4.32 -7.15 56.48
CA ILE A 310 3.10 -7.15 55.68
C ILE A 310 1.91 -6.91 56.56
N TYR A 311 1.20 -5.82 56.32
CA TYR A 311 -0.02 -5.41 56.99
C TYR A 311 -1.23 -5.63 56.08
N THR A 312 -2.34 -6.05 56.65
CA THR A 312 -3.62 -6.10 55.95
C THR A 312 -4.45 -4.85 56.31
N LEU A 313 -4.67 -4.01 55.32
CA LEU A 313 -5.47 -2.80 55.40
C LEU A 313 -6.89 -3.09 54.91
N ASP A 314 -7.90 -2.77 55.71
CA ASP A 314 -9.30 -2.97 55.35
C ASP A 314 -9.95 -1.64 54.94
N PHE A 315 -10.20 -1.49 53.63
CA PHE A 315 -10.88 -0.35 53.06
C PHE A 315 -12.37 -0.58 52.81
N ALA A 316 -12.90 -1.77 53.07
CA ALA A 316 -14.31 -2.07 52.85
C ALA A 316 -15.25 -1.15 53.60
N ASN A 317 -14.82 -0.70 54.80
CA ASN A 317 -15.57 0.19 55.68
C ASN A 317 -14.85 1.52 55.90
N SER A 318 -13.91 1.90 55.03
CA SER A 318 -13.20 3.17 55.17
C SER A 318 -13.95 4.25 54.39
N GLU A 319 -14.24 5.36 55.07
CA GLU A 319 -14.84 6.55 54.44
C GLU A 319 -13.80 7.42 53.72
N LEU A 320 -12.51 7.20 53.99
CA LEU A 320 -11.41 7.99 53.43
C LEU A 320 -10.47 7.14 52.56
N PRO A 321 -9.95 7.72 51.48
CA PRO A 321 -8.96 7.07 50.62
C PRO A 321 -7.55 7.02 51.24
N VAL A 322 -7.40 7.42 52.48
CA VAL A 322 -6.14 7.48 53.19
C VAL A 322 -6.28 6.85 54.57
N MET A 323 -5.25 6.15 55.01
CA MET A 323 -5.12 5.64 56.39
C MET A 323 -3.93 6.29 57.05
N LEU A 324 -4.12 6.67 58.33
CA LEU A 324 -3.08 7.20 59.19
C LEU A 324 -2.73 6.18 60.28
N PHE A 325 -1.45 6.08 60.55
CA PHE A 325 -0.91 5.22 61.61
C PHE A 325 0.09 6.02 62.45
N ARG A 326 0.21 5.65 63.74
CA ARG A 326 1.26 6.12 64.66
C ARG A 326 2.31 5.01 64.85
N LEU A 327 3.56 5.37 64.82
CA LEU A 327 4.70 4.53 65.11
C LEU A 327 5.00 4.62 66.61
N VAL A 328 4.54 3.64 67.36
CA VAL A 328 4.65 3.63 68.84
C VAL A 328 5.79 2.74 69.31
N PRO A 329 6.75 3.18 70.10
CA PRO A 329 7.80 2.34 70.66
C PRO A 329 7.23 1.07 71.32
N GLN A 330 7.82 -0.09 70.99
CA GLN A 330 7.51 -1.29 71.76
C GLN A 330 8.27 -1.27 73.05
N PRO A 331 7.61 -1.60 74.21
CA PRO A 331 8.32 -1.75 75.47
C PRO A 331 9.38 -2.86 75.24
N THR A 332 10.63 -2.53 75.54
CA THR A 332 11.72 -3.53 75.56
C THR A 332 11.31 -4.59 76.60
N ALA A 333 11.13 -5.85 76.17
CA ALA A 333 10.95 -6.94 77.14
C ALA A 333 12.19 -6.96 78.04
N LEU A 334 11.96 -6.70 79.30
CA LEU A 334 12.98 -6.80 80.36
C LEU A 334 13.38 -8.25 80.57
#